data_55f9c93c59517b6410884d4b0dd6e0d6
#
_entry.id   55f9c93c59517b6410884d4b0dd6e0d6
#
_cell.length_a   1.000
_cell.length_b   1.000
_cell.length_c   1.000
_cell.angle_alpha   90.00
_cell.angle_beta   90.00
_cell.angle_gamma   90.00
#
_symmetry.space_group_name_H-M   'P 1'
#
loop_
_entity.id
_entity.type
_entity.pdbx_description
1 polymer ?
#
loop_
_entity_poly.entity_id
_entity_poly.type
_entity_poly.pdbx_seq_one_letter_code
_entity_poly.pdbx_strand_id
1 'polypeptide(L)'
;MNHCLIQAKVKTEPQMRYTKENQTPIAEMVVEIKGLRGDDPLSELKILGWGTIAQEMVDNLKESQGVVIEGRLRMNNLTRKDGTKEKQAELTASRIHHITLSENNSTKQDVVPINKDSKEVTNNSKDDLNNLGNESWNSSPLVPEVDEIPF
;
A
#
# COMPACT_ATOMS: atom_id res chain seq x y z
N MET A 1 8.72 -5.57 -18.88
CA MET A 1 8.75 -5.98 -17.46
C MET A 1 7.32 -5.97 -16.95
N ASN A 2 6.85 -7.06 -16.29
CA ASN A 2 5.48 -7.15 -15.76
C ASN A 2 5.57 -7.32 -14.26
N HIS A 3 5.37 -6.24 -13.52
CA HIS A 3 5.37 -6.19 -12.07
C HIS A 3 4.27 -5.24 -11.62
N CYS A 4 3.34 -5.76 -10.83
CA CYS A 4 2.20 -5.01 -10.31
C CYS A 4 2.25 -5.00 -8.79
N LEU A 5 1.88 -3.88 -8.20
CA LEU A 5 1.63 -3.70 -6.78
C LEU A 5 0.18 -3.31 -6.61
N ILE A 6 -0.59 -4.11 -5.90
CA ILE A 6 -2.04 -3.92 -5.76
C ILE A 6 -2.41 -3.94 -4.28
N GLN A 7 -3.09 -2.88 -3.84
CA GLN A 7 -3.75 -2.82 -2.54
C GLN A 7 -5.18 -3.32 -2.70
N ALA A 8 -5.57 -4.26 -1.85
CA ALA A 8 -6.87 -4.91 -1.94
C ALA A 8 -7.37 -5.39 -0.57
N LYS A 9 -8.61 -5.85 -0.52
CA LYS A 9 -9.22 -6.52 0.61
C LYS A 9 -9.52 -7.97 0.24
N VAL A 10 -9.18 -8.91 1.10
CA VAL A 10 -9.48 -10.33 0.87
C VAL A 10 -10.99 -10.54 0.88
N LYS A 11 -11.54 -11.06 -0.22
CA LYS A 11 -12.96 -11.37 -0.35
C LYS A 11 -13.26 -12.81 0.04
N THR A 12 -12.43 -13.76 -0.40
CA THR A 12 -12.57 -15.17 -0.08
C THR A 12 -11.29 -15.68 0.54
N GLU A 13 -11.41 -16.53 1.56
CA GLU A 13 -10.25 -17.17 2.17
C GLU A 13 -9.43 -17.97 1.14
N PRO A 14 -8.09 -17.96 1.27
CA PRO A 14 -7.23 -18.72 0.39
C PRO A 14 -7.52 -20.22 0.47
N GLN A 15 -7.67 -20.85 -0.68
CA GLN A 15 -7.85 -22.30 -0.78
C GLN A 15 -6.61 -22.94 -1.36
N MET A 16 -6.04 -23.91 -0.64
CA MET A 16 -4.86 -24.64 -1.09
C MET A 16 -5.25 -25.81 -1.99
N ARG A 17 -4.49 -25.97 -3.05
CA ARG A 17 -4.53 -27.13 -3.96
C ARG A 17 -3.10 -27.56 -4.27
N TYR A 18 -2.95 -28.79 -4.72
CA TYR A 18 -1.67 -29.36 -5.12
C TYR A 18 -1.69 -29.70 -6.60
N THR A 19 -0.58 -29.44 -7.30
CA THR A 19 -0.43 -29.88 -8.69
C THR A 19 -0.31 -31.40 -8.75
N LYS A 20 -0.89 -32.00 -9.78
CA LYS A 20 -0.88 -33.45 -9.96
C LYS A 20 0.52 -34.03 -10.25
N GLU A 21 1.37 -33.24 -10.90
CA GLU A 21 2.69 -33.71 -11.36
C GLU A 21 3.75 -33.68 -10.24
N ASN A 22 3.90 -32.55 -9.56
CA ASN A 22 4.98 -32.32 -8.59
C ASN A 22 4.51 -32.06 -7.17
N GLN A 23 3.23 -32.22 -6.89
CA GLN A 23 2.61 -31.90 -5.59
C GLN A 23 2.98 -30.49 -5.06
N THR A 24 3.23 -29.56 -5.96
CA THR A 24 3.55 -28.17 -5.60
C THR A 24 2.28 -27.51 -5.06
N PRO A 25 2.33 -26.91 -3.87
CA PRO A 25 1.18 -26.20 -3.32
C PRO A 25 0.86 -24.96 -4.13
N ILE A 26 -0.42 -24.77 -4.41
CA ILE A 26 -0.98 -23.58 -5.05
C ILE A 26 -2.12 -23.11 -4.17
N ALA A 27 -2.11 -21.84 -3.79
CA ALA A 27 -3.25 -21.23 -3.14
C ALA A 27 -3.94 -20.25 -4.11
N GLU A 28 -5.25 -20.25 -4.10
CA GLU A 28 -6.04 -19.28 -4.83
C GLU A 28 -7.02 -18.56 -3.91
N MET A 29 -7.19 -17.28 -4.12
CA MET A 29 -8.17 -16.44 -3.45
C MET A 29 -8.70 -15.36 -4.39
N VAL A 30 -9.80 -14.74 -4.01
CA VAL A 30 -10.34 -13.54 -4.68
C VAL A 30 -10.20 -12.37 -3.74
N VAL A 31 -9.74 -11.25 -4.30
CA VAL A 31 -9.65 -9.98 -3.58
C VAL A 31 -10.54 -8.93 -4.22
N GLU A 32 -10.99 -7.98 -3.42
CA GLU A 32 -11.71 -6.79 -3.85
C GLU A 32 -10.77 -5.59 -3.89
N ILE A 33 -10.80 -4.89 -5.01
CA ILE A 33 -10.02 -3.68 -5.24
C ILE A 33 -10.98 -2.50 -5.26
N LYS A 34 -10.72 -1.53 -4.40
CA LYS A 34 -11.49 -0.28 -4.38
C LYS A 34 -11.05 0.60 -5.54
N GLY A 35 -12.02 1.17 -6.27
CA GLY A 35 -11.76 2.14 -7.32
C GLY A 35 -11.15 3.44 -6.78
N LEU A 36 -10.63 4.26 -7.68
CA LEU A 36 -9.99 5.55 -7.33
C LEU A 36 -11.02 6.58 -6.86
N ARG A 37 -12.25 6.50 -7.36
CA ARG A 37 -13.36 7.38 -6.97
C ARG A 37 -14.22 6.68 -5.94
N GLY A 38 -14.84 7.44 -5.05
CA GLY A 38 -15.72 6.89 -4.01
C GLY A 38 -16.92 6.11 -4.55
N ASP A 39 -17.39 6.47 -5.73
CA ASP A 39 -18.55 5.87 -6.40
C ASP A 39 -18.19 4.74 -7.37
N ASP A 40 -16.89 4.46 -7.56
CA ASP A 40 -16.47 3.38 -8.44
C ASP A 40 -16.89 2.02 -7.88
N PRO A 41 -17.40 1.10 -8.71
CA PRO A 41 -17.73 -0.24 -8.25
C PRO A 41 -16.47 -0.99 -7.82
N LEU A 42 -16.62 -1.87 -6.83
CA LEU A 42 -15.56 -2.77 -6.41
C LEU A 42 -15.23 -3.73 -7.56
N SER A 43 -13.95 -3.85 -7.85
CA SER A 43 -13.44 -4.79 -8.86
C SER A 43 -12.88 -6.03 -8.17
N GLU A 44 -13.11 -7.20 -8.76
CA GLU A 44 -12.59 -8.47 -8.25
C GLU A 44 -11.36 -8.91 -9.03
N LEU A 45 -10.37 -9.43 -8.33
CA LEU A 45 -9.17 -9.98 -8.93
C LEU A 45 -8.85 -11.33 -8.31
N LYS A 46 -8.57 -12.32 -9.15
CA LYS A 46 -8.10 -13.62 -8.72
C LYS A 46 -6.59 -13.58 -8.47
N ILE A 47 -6.20 -14.08 -7.30
CA ILE A 47 -4.80 -14.15 -6.87
C ILE A 47 -4.38 -15.61 -6.80
N LEU A 48 -3.21 -15.91 -7.34
CA LEU A 48 -2.55 -17.22 -7.24
C LEU A 48 -1.21 -17.08 -6.52
N GLY A 49 -1.00 -17.89 -5.50
CA GLY A 49 0.28 -18.09 -4.84
C GLY A 49 0.84 -19.48 -5.14
N TRP A 50 2.16 -19.61 -5.29
CA TRP A 50 2.86 -20.86 -5.54
C TRP A 50 3.86 -21.16 -4.43
N GLY A 51 4.05 -22.43 -4.09
CA GLY A 51 5.06 -22.88 -3.15
C GLY A 51 4.90 -22.27 -1.76
N THR A 52 5.93 -21.59 -1.27
CA THR A 52 5.94 -20.93 0.04
C THR A 52 4.90 -19.82 0.14
N ILE A 53 4.67 -19.08 -0.93
CA ILE A 53 3.64 -18.02 -0.96
C ILE A 53 2.24 -18.63 -0.78
N ALA A 54 1.99 -19.81 -1.36
CA ALA A 54 0.71 -20.50 -1.17
C ALA A 54 0.46 -20.85 0.29
N GLN A 55 1.47 -21.33 1.01
CA GLN A 55 1.38 -21.64 2.43
C GLN A 55 1.18 -20.36 3.26
N GLU A 56 1.97 -19.33 2.99
CA GLU A 56 1.85 -18.03 3.64
C GLU A 56 0.44 -17.43 3.48
N MET A 57 -0.15 -17.57 2.30
CA MET A 57 -1.52 -17.12 2.05
C MET A 57 -2.52 -17.83 2.97
N VAL A 58 -2.46 -19.17 3.05
CA VAL A 58 -3.42 -19.95 3.82
C VAL A 58 -3.24 -19.77 5.34
N ASP A 59 -1.99 -19.65 5.79
CA ASP A 59 -1.67 -19.53 7.21
C ASP A 59 -2.00 -18.14 7.77
N ASN A 60 -1.80 -17.09 6.96
CA ASN A 60 -1.83 -15.72 7.45
C ASN A 60 -3.00 -14.88 6.95
N LEU A 61 -3.68 -15.28 5.87
CA LEU A 61 -4.75 -14.46 5.29
C LEU A 61 -6.14 -14.97 5.68
N LYS A 62 -6.98 -14.02 6.10
CA LYS A 62 -8.39 -14.27 6.41
C LYS A 62 -9.28 -13.33 5.60
N GLU A 63 -10.54 -13.69 5.49
CA GLU A 63 -11.55 -12.84 4.87
C GLU A 63 -11.58 -11.46 5.51
N SER A 64 -11.84 -10.44 4.71
CA SER A 64 -11.92 -9.03 5.11
C SER A 64 -10.61 -8.35 5.51
N GLN A 65 -9.47 -9.02 5.45
CA GLN A 65 -8.17 -8.39 5.71
C GLN A 65 -7.70 -7.49 4.56
N GLY A 66 -7.03 -6.39 4.91
CA GLY A 66 -6.32 -5.54 3.96
C GLY A 66 -4.95 -6.13 3.62
N VAL A 67 -4.61 -6.12 2.33
CA VAL A 67 -3.35 -6.66 1.83
C VAL A 67 -2.76 -5.78 0.73
N VAL A 68 -1.44 -5.76 0.63
CA VAL A 68 -0.72 -5.30 -0.56
C VAL A 68 -0.04 -6.51 -1.19
N ILE A 69 -0.32 -6.74 -2.45
CA ILE A 69 0.16 -7.90 -3.19
C ILE A 69 1.08 -7.44 -4.31
N GLU A 70 2.29 -7.93 -4.31
CA GLU A 70 3.23 -7.79 -5.41
C GLU A 70 3.16 -9.02 -6.31
N GLY A 71 3.17 -8.82 -7.62
CA GLY A 71 3.09 -9.96 -8.51
C GLY A 71 3.07 -9.61 -9.99
N ARG A 72 2.72 -10.60 -10.78
CA ARG A 72 2.60 -10.49 -12.24
C ARG A 72 1.15 -10.68 -12.66
N LEU A 73 0.62 -9.69 -13.37
CA LEU A 73 -0.72 -9.75 -13.92
C LEU A 73 -0.72 -10.54 -15.24
N ARG A 74 -1.68 -11.44 -15.39
CA ARG A 74 -1.92 -12.20 -16.61
C ARG A 74 -3.39 -12.17 -16.99
N MET A 75 -3.68 -12.29 -18.27
CA MET A 75 -5.04 -12.46 -18.77
C MET A 75 -5.22 -13.90 -19.20
N ASN A 76 -6.12 -14.61 -18.55
CA ASN A 76 -6.48 -15.99 -18.88
C ASN A 76 -7.78 -16.02 -19.68
N ASN A 77 -7.81 -16.85 -20.71
CA ASN A 77 -9.03 -17.11 -21.47
C ASN A 77 -9.73 -18.31 -20.83
N LEU A 78 -10.88 -18.06 -20.23
CA LEU A 78 -11.76 -19.11 -19.70
C LEU A 78 -12.84 -19.40 -20.72
N THR A 79 -13.06 -20.67 -21.01
CA THR A 79 -14.22 -21.11 -21.78
C THR A 79 -15.28 -21.59 -20.81
N ARG A 80 -16.41 -20.91 -20.74
CA ARG A 80 -17.57 -21.32 -19.93
C ARG A 80 -18.20 -22.59 -20.51
N LYS A 81 -19.02 -23.26 -19.72
CA LYS A 81 -19.73 -24.49 -20.13
C LYS A 81 -20.66 -24.27 -21.32
N ASP A 82 -21.09 -23.03 -21.55
CA ASP A 82 -21.90 -22.58 -22.67
C ASP A 82 -21.10 -22.27 -23.97
N GLY A 83 -19.77 -22.51 -23.93
CA GLY A 83 -18.88 -22.24 -25.06
C GLY A 83 -18.42 -20.79 -25.18
N THR A 84 -18.90 -19.90 -24.34
CA THR A 84 -18.49 -18.48 -24.33
C THR A 84 -17.06 -18.32 -23.80
N LYS A 85 -16.23 -17.56 -24.53
CA LYS A 85 -14.88 -17.24 -24.10
C LYS A 85 -14.87 -15.96 -23.27
N GLU A 86 -14.42 -16.04 -22.05
CA GLU A 86 -14.26 -14.90 -21.15
C GLU A 86 -12.77 -14.68 -20.83
N LYS A 87 -12.37 -13.41 -20.81
CA LYS A 87 -11.01 -13.03 -20.36
C LYS A 87 -11.06 -12.70 -18.87
N GLN A 88 -10.32 -13.43 -18.08
CA GLN A 88 -10.21 -13.19 -16.65
C GLN A 88 -8.81 -12.71 -16.31
N ALA A 89 -8.71 -11.60 -15.57
CA ALA A 89 -7.46 -11.15 -15.00
C ALA A 89 -7.07 -12.04 -13.82
N GLU A 90 -5.79 -12.39 -13.73
CA GLU A 90 -5.22 -13.19 -12.67
C GLU A 90 -3.86 -12.63 -12.28
N LEU A 91 -3.60 -12.44 -10.99
CA LEU A 91 -2.32 -12.00 -10.47
C LEU A 91 -1.59 -13.17 -9.81
N THR A 92 -0.41 -13.50 -10.32
CA THR A 92 0.49 -14.44 -9.65
C THR A 92 1.31 -13.67 -8.62
N ALA A 93 1.04 -13.93 -7.34
CA ALA A 93 1.71 -13.26 -6.23
C ALA A 93 3.16 -13.74 -6.11
N SER A 94 4.05 -12.79 -5.89
CA SER A 94 5.46 -13.02 -5.53
C SER A 94 5.75 -12.62 -4.09
N ARG A 95 4.95 -11.70 -3.53
CA ARG A 95 5.07 -11.23 -2.16
C ARG A 95 3.74 -10.68 -1.67
N ILE A 96 3.42 -10.86 -0.40
CA ILE A 96 2.18 -10.38 0.21
C ILE A 96 2.52 -9.68 1.52
N HIS A 97 1.96 -8.49 1.69
CA HIS A 97 2.11 -7.69 2.89
C HIS A 97 0.75 -7.46 3.52
N HIS A 98 0.67 -7.68 4.82
CA HIS A 98 -0.55 -7.40 5.58
C HIS A 98 -0.64 -5.90 5.87
N ILE A 99 -1.82 -5.34 5.67
CA ILE A 99 -2.11 -3.98 6.10
C ILE A 99 -3.16 -4.05 7.19
N THR A 100 -2.84 -3.51 8.35
CA THR A 100 -3.87 -3.18 9.33
C THR A 100 -4.58 -1.93 8.81
N LEU A 101 -5.71 -2.12 8.13
CA LEU A 101 -6.60 -1.00 7.82
C LEU A 101 -7.18 -0.57 9.16
N SER A 102 -6.54 0.40 9.81
CA SER A 102 -7.20 1.17 10.85
C SER A 102 -8.35 1.87 10.13
N GLU A 103 -9.56 1.39 10.31
CA GLU A 103 -10.73 2.21 10.06
C GLU A 103 -10.52 3.45 10.90
N ASN A 104 -10.19 4.57 10.24
CA ASN A 104 -10.11 5.86 10.89
C ASN A 104 -11.50 6.17 11.44
N ASN A 105 -11.79 5.66 12.62
CA ASN A 105 -12.67 6.34 13.52
C ASN A 105 -12.05 7.72 13.71
N SER A 106 -12.68 8.70 13.14
CA SER A 106 -12.42 10.12 13.35
C SER A 106 -12.52 10.38 14.83
N THR A 107 -11.49 10.04 15.57
CA THR A 107 -11.29 10.55 16.92
C THR A 107 -10.97 12.02 16.71
N LYS A 108 -11.97 12.84 16.97
CA LYS A 108 -11.83 14.28 17.15
C LYS A 108 -10.56 14.48 17.98
N GLN A 109 -9.54 15.04 17.37
CA GLN A 109 -8.44 15.60 18.12
C GLN A 109 -9.04 16.71 18.95
N ASP A 110 -9.17 16.47 20.24
CA ASP A 110 -9.37 17.52 21.21
C ASP A 110 -8.21 18.49 21.08
N VAL A 111 -8.49 19.59 20.43
CA VAL A 111 -7.60 20.74 20.35
C VAL A 111 -7.54 21.29 21.76
N VAL A 112 -6.48 20.99 22.49
CA VAL A 112 -6.20 21.61 23.79
C VAL A 112 -5.98 23.09 23.51
N PRO A 113 -6.85 23.99 24.04
CA PRO A 113 -6.66 25.43 23.88
C PRO A 113 -5.42 25.84 24.67
N ILE A 114 -4.42 26.39 23.99
CA ILE A 114 -3.30 27.04 24.63
C ILE A 114 -3.80 28.33 25.26
N ASN A 115 -4.03 28.29 26.57
CA ASN A 115 -4.27 29.48 27.35
C ASN A 115 -3.03 30.37 27.34
N LYS A 116 -3.16 31.51 26.68
CA LYS A 116 -2.28 32.65 26.90
C LYS A 116 -2.78 33.35 28.17
N ASP A 117 -2.13 33.16 29.26
CA ASP A 117 -2.16 34.10 30.36
C ASP A 117 -0.75 34.50 30.73
N SER A 118 -0.55 35.77 30.47
CA SER A 118 0.55 36.61 30.86
C SER A 118 0.70 36.65 32.39
N LYS A 119 1.93 36.51 32.89
CA LYS A 119 2.39 37.36 34.01
C LYS A 119 3.91 37.45 34.03
N GLU A 120 4.35 38.69 33.84
CA GLU A 120 5.66 39.22 34.21
C GLU A 120 6.07 38.79 35.61
N VAL A 121 7.31 38.38 35.80
CA VAL A 121 8.14 38.77 36.97
C VAL A 121 9.60 38.80 36.54
N THR A 122 10.14 39.96 36.76
CA THR A 122 11.53 40.45 36.68
C THR A 122 12.54 39.65 37.49
N ASN A 123 13.73 39.61 37.00
CA ASN A 123 15.06 39.88 37.57
C ASN A 123 16.13 38.77 37.52
N ASN A 124 17.19 39.20 36.86
CA ASN A 124 18.63 39.08 37.17
C ASN A 124 19.29 37.71 37.38
N SER A 125 20.15 37.38 36.48
CA SER A 125 21.61 37.40 36.64
C SER A 125 22.30 36.65 35.51
N LYS A 126 23.09 37.37 34.80
CA LYS A 126 24.45 37.15 34.28
C LYS A 126 24.98 35.73 34.10
N ASP A 127 25.57 35.69 32.91
CA ASP A 127 26.81 35.02 32.49
C ASP A 127 26.67 33.56 31.99
N ASP A 128 26.96 33.40 30.79
CA ASP A 128 28.07 32.78 30.08
C ASP A 128 27.68 32.02 28.80
N LEU A 129 28.12 32.61 27.70
CA LEU A 129 28.94 32.05 26.63
C LEU A 129 28.43 30.80 25.85
N ASN A 130 28.36 31.10 24.60
CA ASN A 130 28.84 30.34 23.44
C ASN A 130 27.80 29.66 22.54
N ASN A 131 27.56 30.37 21.46
CA ASN A 131 27.97 29.98 20.10
C ASN A 131 27.52 28.58 19.63
N LEU A 132 26.39 28.55 19.01
CA LEU A 132 26.16 27.57 17.95
C LEU A 132 25.34 28.21 16.83
N GLY A 133 26.02 28.28 15.69
CA GLY A 133 25.72 28.84 14.43
C GLY A 133 24.27 28.90 14.00
N ASN A 134 23.90 30.11 13.71
CA ASN A 134 22.71 30.46 12.97
C ASN A 134 22.95 30.09 11.50
N GLU A 135 22.69 28.87 11.11
CA GLU A 135 22.62 28.50 9.70
C GLU A 135 21.32 29.07 9.13
N SER A 136 21.43 30.30 8.64
CA SER A 136 20.37 30.88 7.85
C SER A 136 20.29 30.13 6.54
N TRP A 137 19.20 29.42 6.32
CA TRP A 137 18.86 28.83 5.03
C TRP A 137 18.73 29.96 4.00
N ASN A 138 19.67 29.97 3.06
CA ASN A 138 19.68 30.94 1.97
C ASN A 138 18.52 30.61 1.03
N SER A 139 17.48 31.43 1.05
CA SER A 139 16.30 31.34 0.19
C SER A 139 16.48 31.98 -1.17
N SER A 140 17.67 31.90 -1.74
CA SER A 140 17.91 32.36 -3.12
C SER A 140 17.24 31.37 -4.08
N PRO A 141 16.42 31.84 -5.03
CA PRO A 141 15.84 30.95 -6.04
C PRO A 141 16.96 30.40 -6.93
N LEU A 142 17.00 29.07 -7.06
CA LEU A 142 17.86 28.40 -8.03
C LEU A 142 17.40 28.77 -9.42
N VAL A 143 18.17 29.59 -10.09
CA VAL A 143 17.98 29.87 -11.54
C VAL A 143 18.64 28.69 -12.25
N PRO A 144 17.91 27.86 -13.01
CA PRO A 144 18.52 26.81 -13.80
C PRO A 144 19.34 27.48 -14.94
N GLU A 145 20.63 27.18 -14.98
CA GLU A 145 21.44 27.46 -16.16
C GLU A 145 20.86 26.67 -17.34
N VAL A 146 20.47 27.40 -18.37
CA VAL A 146 19.99 26.79 -19.62
C VAL A 146 21.22 26.32 -20.37
N ASP A 147 21.50 25.03 -20.33
CA ASP A 147 22.47 24.41 -21.22
C ASP A 147 21.97 24.53 -22.66
N GLU A 148 22.68 25.32 -23.47
CA GLU A 148 22.47 25.35 -24.90
C GLU A 148 22.85 23.99 -25.50
N ILE A 149 21.85 23.28 -26.03
CA ILE A 149 22.07 22.04 -26.78
C ILE A 149 22.53 22.41 -28.18
N PRO A 150 23.77 22.08 -28.60
CA PRO A 150 24.20 22.33 -29.98
C PRO A 150 23.51 21.27 -30.89
N PHE A 151 22.86 21.80 -31.94
CA PHE A 151 22.33 21.00 -33.04
C PHE A 151 23.45 20.68 -34.04
#